data_1136621cd42b5f906f2193741f9ab9f8
#
_entry.id   1136621cd42b5f906f2193741f9ab9f8
#
_cell.length_a   1.000
_cell.length_b   1.000
_cell.length_c   1.000
_cell.angle_alpha   90.00
_cell.angle_beta   90.00
_cell.angle_gamma   90.00
#
_symmetry.space_group_name_H-M   'P 1'
#
loop_
_entity.id
_entity.type
_entity.pdbx_description
1 polymer ?
#
loop_
_entity_poly.entity_id
_entity_poly.type
_entity_poly.pdbx_seq_one_letter_code
_entity_poly.pdbx_strand_id
1 'polypeptide(L)'
;YNVYKKEIIKIKKSFSKKINLNQLKTKQTIEFTLDKTNNKIVDFTYQTSNFEKIFLRRNIQNDTFNETTLSIKLNKKIIYAENIILQSLYKAALDEKIPANTIIEFARIYGFQVDFQRDIRKQDKFQIMYEVFLNEKNEIVENGEILFANLKLSGQDNSLYYFDDKKNEGHYDKNGKSVKKANENS
;
A
#
# COMPACT_ATOMS: atom_id res chain seq x y z
N TYR A 1 -14.70 1.47 27.82
CA TYR A 1 -14.08 2.67 28.41
C TYR A 1 -15.11 3.80 28.43
N ASN A 2 -15.37 4.39 29.62
CA ASN A 2 -16.30 5.52 29.77
C ASN A 2 -15.56 6.84 29.46
N VAL A 3 -15.41 7.15 28.17
CA VAL A 3 -14.85 8.45 27.73
C VAL A 3 -15.99 9.44 27.64
N TYR A 4 -15.90 10.58 28.32
CA TYR A 4 -16.92 11.61 28.28
C TYR A 4 -17.09 12.19 26.87
N LYS A 5 -18.32 12.39 26.42
CA LYS A 5 -18.66 12.97 25.11
C LYS A 5 -17.91 14.30 24.84
N LYS A 6 -17.70 15.12 25.87
CA LYS A 6 -16.94 16.37 25.80
C LYS A 6 -15.46 16.18 25.41
N GLU A 7 -14.84 15.05 25.81
CA GLU A 7 -13.45 14.74 25.44
C GLU A 7 -13.34 14.41 23.95
N ILE A 8 -14.30 13.62 23.43
CA ILE A 8 -14.38 13.30 22.01
C ILE A 8 -14.55 14.58 21.17
N ILE A 9 -15.39 15.53 21.64
CA ILE A 9 -15.58 16.82 20.96
C ILE A 9 -14.28 17.63 20.95
N LYS A 10 -13.53 17.65 22.06
CA LYS A 10 -12.23 18.34 22.13
C LYS A 10 -11.23 17.72 21.14
N ILE A 11 -11.11 16.40 21.11
CA ILE A 11 -10.25 15.69 20.16
C ILE A 11 -10.64 16.08 18.71
N LYS A 12 -11.94 16.01 18.37
CA LYS A 12 -12.41 16.39 17.01
C LYS A 12 -12.04 17.83 16.63
N LYS A 13 -12.11 18.76 17.58
CA LYS A 13 -11.76 20.17 17.34
C LYS A 13 -10.25 20.41 17.23
N SER A 14 -9.46 19.52 17.80
CA SER A 14 -7.98 19.66 17.85
C SER A 14 -7.30 19.13 16.59
N PHE A 15 -8.00 18.33 15.80
CA PHE A 15 -7.45 17.92 14.50
C PHE A 15 -7.46 19.08 13.52
N SER A 16 -6.34 19.25 12.81
CA SER A 16 -6.28 20.12 11.64
C SER A 16 -7.40 19.74 10.66
N LYS A 17 -7.94 20.70 9.91
CA LYS A 17 -9.07 20.52 8.97
C LYS A 17 -8.89 19.42 7.91
N LYS A 18 -7.73 18.78 7.87
CA LYS A 18 -7.38 17.69 6.93
C LYS A 18 -7.96 16.33 7.29
N ILE A 19 -8.50 16.14 8.51
CA ILE A 19 -8.96 14.83 8.98
C ILE A 19 -10.46 14.85 9.24
N ASN A 20 -11.17 13.98 8.55
CA ASN A 20 -12.57 13.73 8.80
C ASN A 20 -12.77 12.45 9.62
N LEU A 21 -12.83 12.58 10.95
CA LEU A 21 -13.05 11.45 11.86
C LEU A 21 -14.41 10.76 11.68
N ASN A 22 -15.33 11.35 10.89
CA ASN A 22 -16.60 10.69 10.57
C ASN A 22 -16.46 9.66 9.42
N GLN A 23 -15.32 9.63 8.74
CA GLN A 23 -15.01 8.73 7.63
C GLN A 23 -13.80 7.85 7.96
N LEU A 24 -13.84 7.19 9.11
CA LEU A 24 -12.82 6.22 9.49
C LEU A 24 -12.84 5.04 8.52
N LYS A 25 -11.68 4.74 7.95
CA LYS A 25 -11.50 3.57 7.07
C LYS A 25 -11.21 2.33 7.91
N THR A 26 -11.58 1.16 7.40
CA THR A 26 -11.19 -0.12 7.99
C THR A 26 -9.66 -0.24 8.05
N LYS A 27 -9.13 -0.87 9.11
CA LYS A 27 -7.68 -1.03 9.40
C LYS A 27 -6.96 0.21 9.92
N GLN A 28 -7.64 1.33 10.15
CA GLN A 28 -7.02 2.46 10.85
C GLN A 28 -7.01 2.22 12.36
N THR A 29 -5.88 2.50 12.98
CA THR A 29 -5.68 2.31 14.43
C THR A 29 -5.87 3.62 15.17
N ILE A 30 -6.64 3.56 16.25
CA ILE A 30 -6.80 4.65 17.22
C ILE A 30 -6.31 4.14 18.56
N GLU A 31 -5.39 4.87 19.18
CA GLU A 31 -4.90 4.61 20.52
C GLU A 31 -5.10 5.85 21.38
N PHE A 32 -5.39 5.67 22.65
CA PHE A 32 -5.49 6.78 23.59
C PHE A 32 -5.12 6.39 25.02
N THR A 33 -4.59 7.33 25.77
CA THR A 33 -4.28 7.19 27.20
C THR A 33 -5.23 8.03 28.00
N LEU A 34 -5.77 7.45 29.08
CA LEU A 34 -6.65 8.14 30.03
C LEU A 34 -5.91 8.41 31.32
N ASP A 35 -6.11 9.60 31.87
CA ASP A 35 -5.82 9.88 33.28
C ASP A 35 -6.87 9.15 34.15
N LYS A 36 -6.42 8.22 34.97
CA LYS A 36 -7.27 7.38 35.83
C LYS A 36 -8.02 8.16 36.89
N THR A 37 -7.55 9.35 37.27
CA THR A 37 -8.15 10.16 38.35
C THR A 37 -9.37 10.95 37.89
N ASN A 38 -9.41 11.38 36.63
CA ASN A 38 -10.43 12.27 36.10
C ASN A 38 -11.05 11.80 34.76
N ASN A 39 -10.62 10.65 34.25
CA ASN A 39 -11.07 10.06 32.96
C ASN A 39 -10.88 11.01 31.75
N LYS A 40 -9.93 11.93 31.82
CA LYS A 40 -9.55 12.78 30.69
C LYS A 40 -8.58 12.06 29.78
N ILE A 41 -8.69 12.29 28.48
CA ILE A 41 -7.69 11.82 27.50
C ILE A 41 -6.43 12.67 27.65
N VAL A 42 -5.29 12.03 27.90
CA VAL A 42 -3.96 12.67 27.98
C VAL A 42 -3.30 12.66 26.62
N ASP A 43 -3.23 11.50 26.00
CA ASP A 43 -2.65 11.29 24.68
C ASP A 43 -3.66 10.61 23.77
N PHE A 44 -3.65 10.98 22.50
CA PHE A 44 -4.48 10.36 21.45
C PHE A 44 -3.65 10.22 20.18
N THR A 45 -3.63 9.03 19.60
CA THR A 45 -2.92 8.72 18.36
C THR A 45 -3.90 8.21 17.33
N TYR A 46 -3.82 8.73 16.13
CA TYR A 46 -4.60 8.28 14.98
C TYR A 46 -3.67 8.00 13.80
N GLN A 47 -3.67 6.77 13.33
CA GLN A 47 -2.88 6.38 12.17
C GLN A 47 -3.67 6.73 10.89
N THR A 48 -3.19 7.73 10.14
CA THR A 48 -3.83 8.24 8.92
C THR A 48 -3.52 7.37 7.70
N SER A 49 -2.31 6.78 7.68
CA SER A 49 -1.84 5.88 6.61
C SER A 49 -0.79 4.92 7.15
N ASN A 50 -0.25 4.05 6.30
CA ASN A 50 0.88 3.19 6.67
C ASN A 50 2.17 3.98 6.96
N PHE A 51 2.26 5.23 6.47
CA PHE A 51 3.45 6.08 6.57
C PHE A 51 3.30 7.23 7.58
N GLU A 52 2.10 7.45 8.12
CA GLU A 52 1.82 8.64 8.91
C GLU A 52 0.84 8.37 10.04
N LYS A 53 1.11 8.95 11.20
CA LYS A 53 0.18 9.04 12.32
C LYS A 53 0.15 10.43 12.91
N ILE A 54 -0.99 10.83 13.44
CA ILE A 54 -1.18 12.07 14.16
C ILE A 54 -1.23 11.77 15.64
N PHE A 55 -0.46 12.52 16.39
CA PHE A 55 -0.37 12.45 17.83
C PHE A 55 -0.89 13.74 18.45
N LEU A 56 -1.86 13.63 19.33
CA LEU A 56 -2.38 14.73 20.11
C LEU A 56 -1.98 14.53 21.56
N ARG A 57 -1.28 15.50 22.15
CA ARG A 57 -0.96 15.54 23.57
C ARG A 57 -1.68 16.68 24.27
N ARG A 58 -2.35 16.36 25.38
CA ARG A 58 -3.03 17.37 26.19
C ARG A 58 -2.03 18.36 26.79
N ASN A 59 -2.30 19.63 26.57
CA ASN A 59 -1.66 20.70 27.32
C ASN A 59 -2.47 20.92 28.62
N ILE A 60 -1.81 20.66 29.76
CA ILE A 60 -2.44 20.72 31.10
C ILE A 60 -2.82 22.14 31.47
N GLN A 61 -2.07 23.16 31.01
CA GLN A 61 -2.26 24.56 31.40
C GLN A 61 -3.55 25.17 30.82
N ASN A 62 -3.86 24.86 29.56
CA ASN A 62 -5.00 25.45 28.86
C ASN A 62 -6.09 24.44 28.49
N ASP A 63 -5.93 23.16 28.88
CA ASP A 63 -6.84 22.05 28.62
C ASP A 63 -7.17 21.85 27.12
N THR A 64 -6.20 22.16 26.24
CA THR A 64 -6.26 21.94 24.79
C THR A 64 -5.36 20.79 24.39
N PHE A 65 -5.31 20.45 23.09
CA PHE A 65 -4.38 19.45 22.56
C PHE A 65 -3.40 20.09 21.59
N ASN A 66 -2.14 19.73 21.71
CA ASN A 66 -1.10 20.03 20.74
C ASN A 66 -1.03 18.88 19.73
N GLU A 67 -1.12 19.21 18.43
CA GLU A 67 -1.03 18.25 17.34
C GLU A 67 0.42 18.12 16.83
N THR A 68 0.85 16.89 16.64
CA THR A 68 2.14 16.56 16.00
C THR A 68 1.92 15.46 14.97
N THR A 69 2.38 15.67 13.75
CA THR A 69 2.39 14.62 12.72
C THR A 69 3.70 13.83 12.82
N LEU A 70 3.58 12.51 12.91
CA LEU A 70 4.71 11.60 13.02
C LEU A 70 4.76 10.70 11.79
N SER A 71 5.90 10.71 11.10
CA SER A 71 6.16 9.77 10.01
C SER A 71 6.50 8.39 10.56
N ILE A 72 5.85 7.36 10.01
CA ILE A 72 6.16 5.96 10.31
C ILE A 72 7.26 5.53 9.34
N LYS A 73 8.42 5.18 9.87
CA LYS A 73 9.54 4.70 9.06
C LYS A 73 9.29 3.24 8.68
N LEU A 74 9.23 2.97 7.39
CA LEU A 74 9.15 1.63 6.85
C LEU A 74 10.46 1.25 6.17
N ASN A 75 10.79 -0.03 6.19
CA ASN A 75 11.94 -0.57 5.49
C ASN A 75 11.53 -1.05 4.09
N LYS A 76 12.09 -0.44 3.05
CA LYS A 76 11.87 -0.88 1.67
C LYS A 76 12.68 -2.12 1.38
N LYS A 77 12.05 -3.14 0.77
CA LYS A 77 12.68 -4.36 0.29
C LYS A 77 12.25 -4.63 -1.14
N ILE A 78 13.18 -5.11 -1.96
CA ILE A 78 12.92 -5.60 -3.32
C ILE A 78 12.85 -7.11 -3.26
N ILE A 79 11.79 -7.69 -3.83
CA ILE A 79 11.56 -9.13 -3.92
C ILE A 79 11.58 -9.52 -5.40
N TYR A 80 12.29 -10.61 -5.70
CA TYR A 80 12.23 -11.29 -6.99
C TYR A 80 11.49 -12.62 -6.82
N ALA A 81 10.60 -12.94 -7.77
CA ALA A 81 9.94 -14.22 -7.85
C ALA A 81 9.75 -14.64 -9.31
N GLU A 82 9.75 -15.93 -9.57
CA GLU A 82 9.43 -16.53 -10.87
C GLU A 82 8.77 -17.89 -10.69
N ASN A 83 7.91 -18.26 -11.61
CA ASN A 83 7.34 -19.61 -11.62
C ASN A 83 6.84 -19.97 -13.04
N ILE A 84 6.58 -21.28 -13.21
CA ILE A 84 5.93 -21.84 -14.39
C ILE A 84 4.42 -21.80 -14.20
N ILE A 85 3.69 -21.40 -15.24
CA ILE A 85 2.24 -21.36 -15.23
C ILE A 85 1.70 -22.74 -15.63
N LEU A 86 1.14 -23.45 -14.66
CA LEU A 86 0.55 -24.77 -14.87
C LEU A 86 -1.00 -24.72 -15.03
N GLN A 87 -1.66 -23.80 -14.32
CA GLN A 87 -3.11 -23.63 -14.31
C GLN A 87 -3.50 -22.21 -14.72
N SER A 88 -3.03 -21.21 -13.95
CA SER A 88 -3.24 -19.80 -14.23
C SER A 88 -2.06 -18.98 -13.69
N LEU A 89 -1.86 -17.80 -14.24
CA LEU A 89 -0.88 -16.84 -13.73
C LEU A 89 -1.13 -16.53 -12.24
N TYR A 90 -2.39 -16.26 -11.88
CA TYR A 90 -2.76 -15.92 -10.51
C TYR A 90 -2.37 -17.02 -9.52
N LYS A 91 -2.68 -18.29 -9.84
CA LYS A 91 -2.31 -19.43 -8.99
C LYS A 91 -0.79 -19.58 -8.88
N ALA A 92 -0.07 -19.51 -9.99
CA ALA A 92 1.39 -19.63 -10.00
C ALA A 92 2.06 -18.51 -9.18
N ALA A 93 1.53 -17.28 -9.22
CA ALA A 93 2.03 -16.14 -8.45
C ALA A 93 1.71 -16.26 -6.95
N LEU A 94 0.51 -16.77 -6.60
CA LEU A 94 0.17 -17.06 -5.19
C LEU A 94 1.08 -18.13 -4.58
N ASP A 95 1.45 -19.14 -5.34
CA ASP A 95 2.36 -20.20 -4.87
C ASP A 95 3.75 -19.64 -4.50
N GLU A 96 4.18 -18.55 -5.17
CA GLU A 96 5.37 -17.76 -4.83
C GLU A 96 5.12 -16.73 -3.70
N LYS A 97 3.95 -16.74 -3.06
CA LYS A 97 3.56 -15.83 -1.97
C LYS A 97 3.56 -14.34 -2.37
N ILE A 98 3.38 -14.07 -3.66
CA ILE A 98 3.24 -12.70 -4.14
C ILE A 98 1.91 -12.12 -3.62
N PRO A 99 1.91 -10.89 -3.05
CA PRO A 99 0.67 -10.27 -2.58
C PRO A 99 -0.37 -10.13 -3.69
N ALA A 100 -1.64 -10.38 -3.37
CA ALA A 100 -2.73 -10.36 -4.36
C ALA A 100 -2.82 -9.03 -5.13
N ASN A 101 -2.62 -7.89 -4.45
CA ASN A 101 -2.62 -6.58 -5.11
C ASN A 101 -1.46 -6.45 -6.13
N THR A 102 -0.29 -7.02 -5.82
CA THR A 102 0.86 -7.04 -6.75
C THR A 102 0.55 -7.91 -7.98
N ILE A 103 -0.16 -9.05 -7.79
CA ILE A 103 -0.58 -9.92 -8.92
C ILE A 103 -1.57 -9.17 -9.82
N ILE A 104 -2.52 -8.45 -9.23
CA ILE A 104 -3.50 -7.64 -9.98
C ILE A 104 -2.78 -6.54 -10.76
N GLU A 105 -1.84 -5.84 -10.14
CA GLU A 105 -1.06 -4.80 -10.82
C GLU A 105 -0.18 -5.38 -11.94
N PHE A 106 0.43 -6.55 -11.73
CA PHE A 106 1.15 -7.27 -12.78
C PHE A 106 0.25 -7.56 -13.99
N ALA A 107 -0.97 -8.04 -13.76
CA ALA A 107 -1.92 -8.28 -14.85
C ALA A 107 -2.33 -6.95 -15.54
N ARG A 108 -2.48 -5.86 -14.77
CA ARG A 108 -2.87 -4.55 -15.28
C ARG A 108 -1.84 -3.95 -16.23
N ILE A 109 -0.54 -4.05 -15.92
CA ILE A 109 0.51 -3.52 -16.80
C ILE A 109 0.59 -4.25 -18.14
N TYR A 110 0.09 -5.49 -18.22
CA TYR A 110 0.02 -6.26 -19.48
C TYR A 110 -1.36 -6.17 -20.18
N GLY A 111 -2.37 -5.60 -19.54
CA GLY A 111 -3.77 -5.74 -19.94
C GLY A 111 -4.14 -5.27 -21.34
N PHE A 112 -3.32 -4.44 -21.99
CA PHE A 112 -3.51 -4.06 -23.40
C PHE A 112 -2.63 -4.86 -24.37
N GLN A 113 -1.74 -5.71 -23.89
CA GLN A 113 -0.78 -6.45 -24.72
C GLN A 113 -1.04 -7.94 -24.71
N VAL A 114 -1.66 -8.45 -23.65
CA VAL A 114 -1.85 -9.88 -23.39
C VAL A 114 -3.30 -10.15 -23.04
N ASP A 115 -3.95 -11.01 -23.79
CA ASP A 115 -5.21 -11.61 -23.40
C ASP A 115 -4.94 -12.80 -22.47
N PHE A 116 -5.09 -12.59 -21.16
CA PHE A 116 -4.77 -13.60 -20.15
C PHE A 116 -5.59 -14.90 -20.28
N GLN A 117 -6.73 -14.87 -20.96
CA GLN A 117 -7.54 -16.07 -21.20
C GLN A 117 -7.11 -16.86 -22.44
N ARG A 118 -6.54 -16.18 -23.43
CA ARG A 118 -6.20 -16.78 -24.73
C ARG A 118 -4.72 -16.99 -24.94
N ASP A 119 -3.88 -16.05 -24.47
CA ASP A 119 -2.46 -16.03 -24.80
C ASP A 119 -1.61 -16.85 -23.84
N ILE A 120 -2.06 -17.02 -22.58
CA ILE A 120 -1.33 -17.80 -21.58
C ILE A 120 -1.59 -19.28 -21.76
N ARG A 121 -0.52 -20.05 -21.90
CA ARG A 121 -0.54 -21.49 -22.05
C ARG A 121 0.17 -22.20 -20.91
N LYS A 122 -0.16 -23.48 -20.74
CA LYS A 122 0.56 -24.34 -19.81
C LYS A 122 2.05 -24.36 -20.19
N GLN A 123 2.92 -24.22 -19.17
CA GLN A 123 4.38 -24.12 -19.23
C GLN A 123 4.93 -22.76 -19.65
N ASP A 124 4.11 -21.75 -19.91
CA ASP A 124 4.59 -20.37 -19.94
C ASP A 124 5.14 -19.98 -18.57
N LYS A 125 5.95 -18.91 -18.53
CA LYS A 125 6.63 -18.48 -17.31
C LYS A 125 6.38 -17.02 -17.04
N PHE A 126 6.38 -16.67 -15.76
CA PHE A 126 6.46 -15.28 -15.35
C PHE A 126 7.70 -15.03 -14.48
N GLN A 127 8.17 -13.80 -14.50
CA GLN A 127 9.20 -13.26 -13.62
C GLN A 127 8.76 -11.88 -13.16
N ILE A 128 8.99 -11.57 -11.90
CA ILE A 128 8.61 -10.29 -11.32
C ILE A 128 9.67 -9.83 -10.32
N MET A 129 9.97 -8.54 -10.35
CA MET A 129 10.75 -7.85 -9.31
C MET A 129 9.90 -6.68 -8.83
N TYR A 130 9.60 -6.63 -7.54
CA TYR A 130 8.71 -5.64 -6.96
C TYR A 130 9.15 -5.16 -5.60
N GLU A 131 8.72 -3.97 -5.23
CA GLU A 131 9.00 -3.37 -3.94
C GLU A 131 7.92 -3.71 -2.92
N VAL A 132 8.31 -3.88 -1.68
CA VAL A 132 7.43 -3.94 -0.52
C VAL A 132 7.98 -3.06 0.60
N PHE A 133 7.08 -2.56 1.45
CA PHE A 133 7.44 -1.79 2.63
C PHE A 133 7.07 -2.59 3.88
N LEU A 134 8.07 -2.76 4.74
CA LEU A 134 7.98 -3.57 5.94
C LEU A 134 7.95 -2.67 7.18
N ASN A 135 7.12 -3.05 8.16
CA ASN A 135 7.15 -2.45 9.48
C ASN A 135 8.33 -2.99 10.32
N GLU A 136 8.46 -2.51 11.56
CA GLU A 136 9.50 -2.93 12.50
C GLU A 136 9.44 -4.43 12.85
N LYS A 137 8.30 -5.09 12.63
CA LYS A 137 8.11 -6.54 12.82
C LYS A 137 8.41 -7.37 11.57
N ASN A 138 8.94 -6.74 10.51
CA ASN A 138 9.17 -7.35 9.20
C ASN A 138 7.88 -7.86 8.50
N GLU A 139 6.73 -7.29 8.83
CA GLU A 139 5.47 -7.57 8.14
C GLU A 139 5.30 -6.61 6.96
N ILE A 140 4.84 -7.13 5.81
CA ILE A 140 4.51 -6.30 4.65
C ILE A 140 3.25 -5.49 4.99
N VAL A 141 3.37 -4.17 5.01
CA VAL A 141 2.28 -3.23 5.30
C VAL A 141 1.85 -2.42 4.09
N GLU A 142 2.74 -2.33 3.07
CA GLU A 142 2.45 -1.63 1.82
C GLU A 142 3.18 -2.32 0.67
N ASN A 143 2.57 -2.33 -0.52
CA ASN A 143 3.20 -2.75 -1.77
C ASN A 143 3.70 -1.52 -2.51
N GLY A 144 4.92 -1.61 -3.06
CA GLY A 144 5.48 -0.58 -3.92
C GLY A 144 5.31 -0.92 -5.41
N GLU A 145 6.18 -0.38 -6.23
CA GLU A 145 6.13 -0.54 -7.67
C GLU A 145 6.67 -1.91 -8.11
N ILE A 146 6.16 -2.38 -9.25
CA ILE A 146 6.74 -3.51 -9.99
C ILE A 146 7.88 -2.93 -10.83
N LEU A 147 9.11 -3.22 -10.43
CA LEU A 147 10.32 -2.69 -11.08
C LEU A 147 10.64 -3.41 -12.39
N PHE A 148 10.32 -4.69 -12.44
CA PHE A 148 10.51 -5.54 -13.62
C PHE A 148 9.41 -6.59 -13.67
N ALA A 149 8.89 -6.81 -14.85
CA ALA A 149 7.94 -7.88 -15.14
C ALA A 149 8.31 -8.57 -16.45
N ASN A 150 8.20 -9.89 -16.51
CA ASN A 150 8.34 -10.64 -17.75
C ASN A 150 7.28 -11.74 -17.82
N LEU A 151 6.59 -11.80 -18.94
CA LEU A 151 5.75 -12.94 -19.35
C LEU A 151 6.42 -13.62 -20.53
N LYS A 152 6.90 -14.83 -20.32
CA LYS A 152 7.44 -15.66 -21.39
C LYS A 152 6.31 -16.52 -21.96
N LEU A 153 5.70 -16.06 -23.06
CA LEU A 153 4.58 -16.67 -23.72
C LEU A 153 5.04 -17.43 -24.96
N SER A 154 4.78 -18.74 -25.01
CA SER A 154 5.20 -19.59 -26.15
C SER A 154 6.68 -19.40 -26.53
N GLY A 155 7.54 -19.22 -25.52
CA GLY A 155 8.99 -19.02 -25.68
C GLY A 155 9.46 -17.59 -25.96
N GLN A 156 8.54 -16.65 -26.17
CA GLN A 156 8.86 -15.22 -26.38
C GLN A 156 8.76 -14.42 -25.10
N ASP A 157 9.80 -13.64 -24.82
CA ASP A 157 9.84 -12.75 -23.64
C ASP A 157 9.12 -11.43 -23.93
N ASN A 158 8.21 -11.06 -23.00
CA ASN A 158 7.48 -9.80 -23.00
C ASN A 158 7.89 -9.01 -21.75
N SER A 159 9.12 -8.48 -21.78
CA SER A 159 9.70 -7.80 -20.62
C SER A 159 9.27 -6.35 -20.53
N LEU A 160 8.91 -5.91 -19.33
CA LEU A 160 8.56 -4.53 -18.98
C LEU A 160 9.42 -4.05 -17.82
N TYR A 161 9.83 -2.79 -17.89
CA TYR A 161 10.72 -2.14 -16.94
C TYR A 161 10.05 -0.87 -16.40
N TYR A 162 10.04 -0.69 -15.11
CA TYR A 162 9.58 0.55 -14.49
C TYR A 162 10.64 1.64 -14.60
N PHE A 163 10.21 2.82 -14.97
CA PHE A 163 11.03 4.00 -15.05
C PHE A 163 10.32 5.20 -14.44
N ASP A 164 11.03 5.99 -13.64
CA ASP A 164 10.56 7.22 -13.03
C ASP A 164 11.66 8.29 -13.08
N ASP A 165 11.46 9.32 -13.91
CA ASP A 165 12.30 10.51 -13.98
C ASP A 165 11.52 11.78 -13.55
N LYS A 166 10.44 11.63 -12.79
CA LYS A 166 9.50 12.69 -12.35
C LYS A 166 8.61 13.26 -13.46
N LYS A 167 8.93 13.06 -14.73
CA LYS A 167 8.12 13.51 -15.88
C LYS A 167 7.49 12.34 -16.62
N ASN A 168 8.19 11.22 -16.66
CA ASN A 168 7.81 10.03 -17.40
C ASN A 168 7.82 8.82 -16.47
N GLU A 169 6.81 8.73 -15.62
CA GLU A 169 6.62 7.59 -14.73
C GLU A 169 5.80 6.51 -15.43
N GLY A 170 6.27 5.26 -15.38
CA GLY A 170 5.52 4.13 -15.93
C GLY A 170 6.36 2.93 -16.32
N HIS A 171 5.71 1.98 -16.99
CA HIS A 171 6.35 0.79 -17.51
C HIS A 171 6.64 0.94 -19.00
N TYR A 172 7.79 0.44 -19.41
CA TYR A 172 8.31 0.55 -20.78
C TYR A 172 8.79 -0.82 -21.25
N ASP A 173 8.61 -1.11 -22.53
CA ASP A 173 9.21 -2.28 -23.16
C ASP A 173 10.73 -2.10 -23.39
N LYS A 174 11.37 -3.16 -23.86
CA LYS A 174 12.82 -3.16 -24.14
C LYS A 174 13.28 -2.11 -25.19
N ASN A 175 12.34 -1.54 -25.94
CA ASN A 175 12.62 -0.50 -26.95
C ASN A 175 12.33 0.91 -26.41
N GLY A 176 11.97 1.04 -25.13
CA GLY A 176 11.59 2.31 -24.51
C GLY A 176 10.19 2.81 -24.85
N LYS A 177 9.33 1.94 -25.41
CA LYS A 177 7.93 2.30 -25.68
C LYS A 177 7.13 2.16 -24.41
N SER A 178 6.43 3.25 -24.02
CA SER A 178 5.55 3.25 -22.85
C SER A 178 4.36 2.32 -23.03
N VAL A 179 4.05 1.59 -21.97
CA VAL A 179 2.92 0.68 -21.88
C VAL A 179 1.79 1.35 -21.10
N LYS A 180 0.61 1.44 -21.69
CA LYS A 180 -0.59 1.93 -21.00
C LYS A 180 -1.11 0.85 -20.06
N LYS A 181 -1.35 1.19 -18.80
CA LYS A 181 -2.03 0.31 -17.84
C LYS A 181 -3.53 0.21 -18.20
N ALA A 182 -4.13 -0.96 -18.06
CA ALA A 182 -5.58 -1.12 -18.17
C ALA A 182 -6.26 -0.45 -16.96
N ASN A 183 -7.28 0.38 -17.20
CA ASN A 183 -8.05 1.05 -16.15
C ASN A 183 -9.04 0.08 -15.49
N GLU A 184 -9.37 0.31 -14.21
CA GLU A 184 -10.34 -0.51 -13.45
C GLU A 184 -11.78 -0.46 -13.97
N ASN A 185 -12.07 0.42 -14.96
CA ASN A 185 -13.41 0.73 -15.45
C ASN A 185 -13.62 0.31 -16.93
N SER A 186 -12.99 -0.76 -17.39
CA SER A 186 -13.26 -1.30 -18.71
C SER A 186 -13.86 -2.70 -18.64
#